data_8150275d6a94d5b91a9249580c386c2c
#
_entry.id   8150275d6a94d5b91a9249580c386c2c
#
_cell.length_a   1.000
_cell.length_b   1.000
_cell.length_c   1.000
_cell.angle_alpha   90.00
_cell.angle_beta   90.00
_cell.angle_gamma   90.00
#
_symmetry.space_group_name_H-M   'P 1'
#
loop_
_entity.id
_entity.type
_entity.pdbx_description
1 polymer ?
#
loop_
_entity_poly.entity_id
_entity_poly.type
_entity_poly.pdbx_seq_one_letter_code
_entity_poly.pdbx_strand_id
1 'polypeptide(L)'
;MTKEELIKGLKVLGLAYNKSFTEEECVLYYDFLSKYSYETFKNAVKELIQISKFLPKISEILEYCEKNKISKRYKILDLMRARGYFKTQSEYEIATHFIENDIIPRWLKEDMKEYSSFKKELENNTRMFGG
;
A
#
# COMPACT_ATOMS: atom_id res chain seq x y z
N MET A 1 -5.65 -5.70 6.59
CA MET A 1 -6.68 -6.26 5.69
C MET A 1 -7.47 -7.37 6.37
N THR A 2 -8.63 -7.70 5.84
CA THR A 2 -9.47 -8.80 6.36
C THR A 2 -9.03 -10.14 5.77
N LYS A 3 -9.49 -11.24 6.38
CA LYS A 3 -9.22 -12.60 5.85
C LYS A 3 -9.79 -12.78 4.46
N GLU A 4 -10.98 -12.25 4.20
CA GLU A 4 -11.65 -12.31 2.90
C GLU A 4 -10.84 -11.57 1.82
N GLU A 5 -10.30 -10.43 2.16
CA GLU A 5 -9.44 -9.65 1.26
C GLU A 5 -8.14 -10.41 0.94
N LEU A 6 -7.52 -11.04 1.94
CA LEU A 6 -6.34 -11.88 1.71
C LEU A 6 -6.68 -13.03 0.75
N ILE A 7 -7.78 -13.71 0.98
CA ILE A 7 -8.21 -14.84 0.14
C ILE A 7 -8.41 -14.39 -1.32
N LYS A 8 -8.98 -13.20 -1.54
CA LYS A 8 -9.11 -12.63 -2.89
C LYS A 8 -7.75 -12.46 -3.57
N GLY A 9 -6.77 -11.92 -2.86
CA GLY A 9 -5.42 -11.76 -3.39
C GLY A 9 -4.73 -13.09 -3.67
N LEU A 10 -4.89 -14.06 -2.79
CA LEU A 10 -4.34 -15.41 -2.99
C LEU A 10 -5.01 -16.15 -4.15
N LYS A 11 -6.29 -15.91 -4.40
CA LYS A 11 -6.96 -16.44 -5.60
C LYS A 11 -6.34 -15.91 -6.89
N VAL A 12 -5.99 -14.63 -6.92
CA VAL A 12 -5.31 -14.04 -8.08
C VAL A 12 -3.97 -14.72 -8.31
N LEU A 13 -3.17 -14.92 -7.25
CA LEU A 13 -1.90 -15.67 -7.33
C LEU A 13 -2.13 -17.11 -7.79
N GLY A 14 -3.13 -17.76 -7.23
CA GLY A 14 -3.48 -19.13 -7.59
C GLY A 14 -3.83 -19.30 -9.05
N LEU A 15 -4.61 -18.37 -9.61
CA LEU A 15 -4.95 -18.36 -11.02
C LEU A 15 -3.74 -18.10 -11.91
N ALA A 16 -2.88 -17.15 -11.51
CA ALA A 16 -1.69 -16.78 -12.29
C ALA A 16 -0.65 -17.92 -12.36
N TYR A 17 -0.50 -18.67 -11.28
CA TYR A 17 0.54 -19.70 -11.15
C TYR A 17 0.00 -21.13 -11.05
N ASN A 18 -1.28 -21.31 -11.31
CA ASN A 18 -1.95 -22.62 -11.25
C ASN A 18 -1.74 -23.33 -9.91
N LYS A 19 -1.97 -22.61 -8.82
CA LYS A 19 -1.79 -23.05 -7.44
C LYS A 19 -3.10 -22.94 -6.67
N SER A 20 -3.42 -23.97 -5.87
CA SER A 20 -4.51 -23.92 -4.90
C SER A 20 -3.91 -23.79 -3.50
N PHE A 21 -4.30 -22.74 -2.78
CA PHE A 21 -3.82 -22.51 -1.42
C PHE A 21 -4.68 -23.30 -0.43
N THR A 22 -4.01 -24.03 0.48
CA THR A 22 -4.69 -24.72 1.56
C THR A 22 -5.12 -23.73 2.63
N GLU A 23 -6.02 -24.17 3.52
CA GLU A 23 -6.47 -23.34 4.66
C GLU A 23 -5.27 -22.98 5.56
N GLU A 24 -4.36 -23.92 5.80
CA GLU A 24 -3.16 -23.68 6.60
C GLU A 24 -2.25 -22.63 5.96
N GLU A 25 -2.07 -22.70 4.64
CA GLU A 25 -1.32 -21.70 3.89
C GLU A 25 -1.96 -20.32 4.00
N CYS A 26 -3.28 -20.25 3.91
CA CYS A 26 -4.00 -18.97 4.06
C CYS A 26 -3.78 -18.35 5.44
N VAL A 27 -3.81 -19.16 6.50
CA VAL A 27 -3.54 -18.70 7.86
C VAL A 27 -2.10 -18.15 7.97
N LEU A 28 -1.14 -18.86 7.41
CA LEU A 28 0.27 -18.44 7.41
C LEU A 28 0.45 -17.11 6.69
N TYR A 29 -0.09 -16.98 5.48
CA TYR A 29 -0.03 -15.74 4.71
C TYR A 29 -0.68 -14.57 5.45
N TYR A 30 -1.82 -14.82 6.11
CA TYR A 30 -2.52 -13.79 6.88
C TYR A 30 -1.68 -13.28 8.04
N ASP A 31 -1.00 -14.18 8.76
CA ASP A 31 -0.14 -13.80 9.88
C ASP A 31 0.94 -12.80 9.47
N PHE A 32 1.53 -12.99 8.29
CA PHE A 32 2.60 -12.10 7.80
C PHE A 32 2.09 -10.84 7.09
N LEU A 33 0.95 -10.92 6.42
CA LEU A 33 0.48 -9.87 5.51
C LEU A 33 -0.65 -9.01 6.06
N SER A 34 -1.29 -9.41 7.15
CA SER A 34 -2.46 -8.71 7.71
C SER A 34 -2.21 -7.25 8.08
N LYS A 35 -0.97 -6.90 8.40
CA LYS A 35 -0.56 -5.53 8.75
C LYS A 35 -0.64 -4.55 7.59
N TYR A 36 -0.67 -5.04 6.36
CA TYR A 36 -0.80 -4.19 5.17
C TYR A 36 -2.25 -3.97 4.78
N SER A 37 -2.53 -2.87 4.09
CA SER A 37 -3.85 -2.65 3.50
C SER A 37 -4.05 -3.60 2.32
N TYR A 38 -5.31 -3.90 2.00
CA TYR A 38 -5.64 -4.72 0.84
C TYR A 38 -5.08 -4.12 -0.47
N GLU A 39 -5.17 -2.79 -0.60
CA GLU A 39 -4.63 -2.10 -1.77
C GLU A 39 -3.12 -2.31 -1.93
N THR A 40 -2.36 -2.19 -0.83
CA THR A 40 -0.91 -2.43 -0.84
C THR A 40 -0.58 -3.87 -1.24
N PHE A 41 -1.27 -4.84 -0.65
CA PHE A 41 -1.10 -6.25 -0.97
C PHE A 41 -1.48 -6.56 -2.42
N LYS A 42 -2.62 -6.07 -2.88
CA LYS A 42 -3.10 -6.25 -4.24
C LYS A 42 -2.10 -5.71 -5.27
N ASN A 43 -1.55 -4.52 -5.02
CA ASN A 43 -0.56 -3.91 -5.92
C ASN A 43 0.74 -4.72 -5.93
N ALA A 44 1.20 -5.21 -4.78
CA ALA A 44 2.37 -6.08 -4.69
C ALA A 44 2.18 -7.36 -5.49
N VAL A 45 1.03 -8.00 -5.35
CA VAL A 45 0.68 -9.22 -6.10
C VAL A 45 0.70 -8.96 -7.60
N LYS A 46 0.08 -7.86 -8.05
CA LYS A 46 0.04 -7.51 -9.47
C LYS A 46 1.43 -7.26 -10.05
N GLU A 47 2.28 -6.55 -9.33
CA GLU A 47 3.65 -6.30 -9.75
C GLU A 47 4.46 -7.59 -9.85
N LEU A 48 4.36 -8.46 -8.84
CA LEU A 48 5.07 -9.73 -8.82
C LEU A 48 4.64 -10.67 -9.96
N ILE A 49 3.36 -10.73 -10.26
CA ILE A 49 2.85 -11.53 -11.38
C ILE A 49 3.48 -11.09 -12.71
N GLN A 50 3.72 -9.80 -12.89
CA GLN A 50 4.32 -9.27 -14.11
C GLN A 50 5.79 -9.63 -14.28
N ILE A 51 6.53 -9.80 -13.19
CA ILE A 51 7.98 -9.98 -13.23
C ILE A 51 8.45 -11.36 -12.79
N SER A 52 7.66 -12.10 -12.03
CA SER A 52 8.05 -13.41 -11.50
C SER A 52 7.53 -14.54 -12.37
N LYS A 53 8.44 -15.38 -12.85
CA LYS A 53 8.11 -16.55 -13.64
C LYS A 53 7.49 -17.67 -12.79
N PHE A 54 7.89 -17.76 -11.54
CA PHE A 54 7.42 -18.77 -10.59
C PHE A 54 6.60 -18.10 -9.48
N LEU A 55 5.80 -18.90 -8.76
CA LEU A 55 5.03 -18.42 -7.62
C LEU A 55 5.93 -17.69 -6.62
N PRO A 56 5.66 -16.41 -6.32
CA PRO A 56 6.46 -15.65 -5.36
C PRO A 56 6.39 -16.25 -3.96
N LYS A 57 7.50 -16.21 -3.25
CA LYS A 57 7.56 -16.58 -1.83
C LYS A 57 6.95 -15.48 -0.96
N ILE A 58 6.55 -15.85 0.26
CA ILE A 58 6.03 -14.86 1.23
C ILE A 58 7.02 -13.71 1.43
N SER A 59 8.32 -14.00 1.51
CA SER A 59 9.36 -12.99 1.66
C SER A 59 9.40 -11.98 0.52
N GLU A 60 9.17 -12.41 -0.71
CA GLU A 60 9.10 -11.54 -1.87
C GLU A 60 7.84 -10.66 -1.82
N ILE A 61 6.71 -11.24 -1.44
CA ILE A 61 5.46 -10.50 -1.29
C ILE A 61 5.60 -9.42 -0.20
N LEU A 62 6.22 -9.76 0.92
CA LEU A 62 6.50 -8.82 2.01
C LEU A 62 7.38 -7.65 1.53
N GLU A 63 8.43 -7.94 0.78
CA GLU A 63 9.32 -6.94 0.21
C GLU A 63 8.56 -5.95 -0.68
N TYR A 64 7.71 -6.46 -1.57
CA TYR A 64 6.92 -5.62 -2.47
C TYR A 64 5.81 -4.86 -1.75
N CYS A 65 5.22 -5.45 -0.71
CA CYS A 65 4.27 -4.73 0.14
C CYS A 65 4.92 -3.55 0.85
N GLU A 66 6.12 -3.75 1.39
CA GLU A 66 6.86 -2.69 2.07
C GLU A 66 7.24 -1.57 1.11
N LYS A 67 7.72 -1.92 -0.07
CA LYS A 67 8.05 -0.98 -1.14
C LYS A 67 6.83 -0.15 -1.56
N ASN A 68 5.68 -0.78 -1.75
CA ASN A 68 4.45 -0.09 -2.12
C ASN A 68 3.93 0.83 -1.02
N LYS A 69 4.06 0.41 0.23
CA LYS A 69 3.69 1.22 1.40
C LYS A 69 4.50 2.51 1.44
N ILE A 70 5.81 2.42 1.26
CA ILE A 70 6.73 3.57 1.24
C ILE A 70 6.42 4.48 0.05
N SER A 71 6.28 3.91 -1.14
CA SER A 71 5.94 4.66 -2.35
C SER A 71 4.65 5.47 -2.20
N LYS A 72 3.62 4.89 -1.58
CA LYS A 72 2.37 5.58 -1.31
C LYS A 72 2.58 6.79 -0.38
N ARG A 73 3.43 6.65 0.64
CA ARG A 73 3.75 7.74 1.57
C ARG A 73 4.43 8.90 0.85
N TYR A 74 5.38 8.63 -0.03
CA TYR A 74 6.05 9.66 -0.84
C TYR A 74 5.06 10.40 -1.73
N LYS A 75 4.16 9.70 -2.38
CA LYS A 75 3.12 10.33 -3.21
C LYS A 75 2.22 11.25 -2.40
N ILE A 76 1.84 10.86 -1.20
CA ILE A 76 1.03 11.68 -0.30
C ILE A 76 1.80 12.93 0.10
N LEU A 77 3.07 12.81 0.46
CA LEU A 77 3.91 13.96 0.83
C LEU A 77 4.06 14.95 -0.32
N ASP A 78 4.30 14.47 -1.53
CA ASP A 78 4.43 15.32 -2.70
C ASP A 78 3.13 16.10 -2.98
N LEU A 79 1.99 15.45 -2.82
CA LEU A 79 0.69 16.10 -2.95
C LEU A 79 0.45 17.14 -1.85
N MET A 80 0.81 16.81 -0.62
CA MET A 80 0.72 17.74 0.51
C MET A 80 1.60 18.98 0.28
N ARG A 81 2.80 18.80 -0.26
CA ARG A 81 3.70 19.88 -0.63
C ARG A 81 3.06 20.77 -1.69
N ALA A 82 2.51 20.17 -2.73
CA ALA A 82 1.86 20.90 -3.82
C ALA A 82 0.65 21.71 -3.34
N ARG A 83 0.00 21.29 -2.27
CA ARG A 83 -1.16 21.99 -1.67
C ARG A 83 -0.79 22.96 -0.56
N GLY A 84 0.51 23.15 -0.27
CA GLY A 84 0.98 24.09 0.72
C GLY A 84 0.89 23.65 2.18
N TYR A 85 0.81 22.35 2.44
CA TYR A 85 0.82 21.81 3.81
C TYR A 85 2.13 22.07 4.54
N PHE A 86 3.23 22.10 3.79
CA PHE A 86 4.55 22.41 4.36
C PHE A 86 4.86 23.87 4.11
N LYS A 87 5.11 24.63 5.17
CA LYS A 87 5.39 26.06 5.08
C LYS A 87 6.78 26.34 4.50
N THR A 88 7.73 25.44 4.74
CA THR A 88 9.11 25.59 4.29
C THR A 88 9.59 24.31 3.62
N GLN A 89 10.63 24.44 2.80
CA GLN A 89 11.31 23.29 2.21
C GLN A 89 11.93 22.40 3.29
N SER A 90 12.37 22.99 4.40
CA SER A 90 12.93 22.24 5.54
C SER A 90 11.92 21.29 6.17
N GLU A 91 10.67 21.72 6.34
CA GLU A 91 9.61 20.84 6.86
C GLU A 91 9.38 19.64 5.95
N TYR A 92 9.37 19.85 4.64
CA TYR A 92 9.21 18.77 3.66
C TYR A 92 10.39 17.79 3.73
N GLU A 93 11.62 18.29 3.83
CA GLU A 93 12.82 17.46 3.93
C GLU A 93 12.83 16.63 5.21
N ILE A 94 12.40 17.23 6.33
CA ILE A 94 12.26 16.50 7.60
C ILE A 94 11.24 15.37 7.47
N ALA A 95 10.08 15.65 6.86
CA ALA A 95 9.05 14.65 6.64
C ALA A 95 9.56 13.50 5.75
N THR A 96 10.29 13.83 4.70
CA THR A 96 10.90 12.85 3.79
C THR A 96 11.91 11.96 4.54
N HIS A 97 12.75 12.58 5.38
CA HIS A 97 13.73 11.84 6.19
C HIS A 97 13.06 10.83 7.12
N PHE A 98 11.97 11.22 7.78
CA PHE A 98 11.23 10.32 8.66
C PHE A 98 10.65 9.12 7.88
N ILE A 99 10.13 9.36 6.69
CA ILE A 99 9.59 8.30 5.84
C ILE A 99 10.67 7.31 5.41
N GLU A 100 11.85 7.80 5.01
CA GLU A 100 12.97 6.95 4.61
C GLU A 100 13.44 6.03 5.74
N ASN A 101 13.27 6.46 6.99
CA ASN A 101 13.63 5.67 8.17
C ASN A 101 12.42 4.92 8.77
N ASP A 102 11.29 4.88 8.08
CA ASP A 102 10.04 4.26 8.52
C ASP A 102 9.57 4.77 9.88
N ILE A 103 9.88 6.02 10.20
CA ILE A 103 9.43 6.70 11.41
C ILE A 103 8.50 7.83 10.98
N ILE A 104 7.23 7.76 11.40
CA ILE A 104 6.29 8.83 11.07
C ILE A 104 5.90 9.53 12.37
N PRO A 105 6.28 10.82 12.54
CA PRO A 105 5.86 11.59 13.71
C PRO A 105 4.33 11.67 13.77
N ARG A 106 3.80 11.74 14.99
CA ARG A 106 2.35 11.77 15.19
C ARG A 106 1.67 12.91 14.41
N TRP A 107 2.27 14.11 14.44
CA TRP A 107 1.72 15.27 13.74
C TRP A 107 1.63 15.07 12.22
N LEU A 108 2.66 14.42 11.64
CA LEU A 108 2.69 14.14 10.21
C LEU A 108 1.71 13.00 9.85
N LYS A 109 1.61 11.99 10.71
CA LYS A 109 0.73 10.84 10.50
C LYS A 109 -0.75 11.26 10.43
N GLU A 110 -1.17 12.15 11.30
CA GLU A 110 -2.54 12.68 11.32
C GLU A 110 -2.83 13.48 10.04
N ASP A 111 -1.93 14.38 9.66
CA ASP A 111 -2.06 15.19 8.45
C ASP A 111 -2.09 14.31 7.18
N MET A 112 -1.24 13.32 7.10
CA MET A 112 -1.21 12.38 5.97
C MET A 112 -2.52 11.60 5.85
N LYS A 113 -3.09 11.19 6.98
CA LYS A 113 -4.35 10.46 7.02
C LYS A 113 -5.51 11.32 6.54
N GLU A 114 -5.61 12.54 7.04
CA GLU A 114 -6.63 13.51 6.64
C GLU A 114 -6.54 13.81 5.14
N TYR A 115 -5.35 14.08 4.67
CA TYR A 115 -5.13 14.37 3.26
C TYR A 115 -5.47 13.18 2.35
N SER A 116 -5.10 11.97 2.76
CA SER A 116 -5.43 10.76 2.01
C SER A 116 -6.94 10.53 1.92
N SER A 117 -7.67 10.78 3.01
CA SER A 117 -9.13 10.67 3.05
C SER A 117 -9.78 11.71 2.14
N PHE A 118 -9.34 12.96 2.23
CA PHE A 118 -9.81 14.07 1.39
C PHE A 118 -9.59 13.78 -0.11
N LYS A 119 -8.42 13.27 -0.45
CA LYS A 119 -8.09 12.89 -1.83
C LYS A 119 -9.03 11.81 -2.35
N LYS A 120 -9.34 10.80 -1.55
CA LYS A 120 -10.27 9.73 -1.91
C LYS A 120 -11.67 10.27 -2.16
N GLU A 121 -12.15 11.18 -1.31
CA GLU A 121 -13.45 11.83 -1.49
C GLU A 121 -13.52 12.61 -2.81
N LEU A 122 -12.47 13.37 -3.13
CA LEU A 122 -12.40 14.12 -4.38
C LEU A 122 -12.41 13.19 -5.59
N GLU A 123 -11.66 12.12 -5.56
CA GLU A 123 -11.63 11.13 -6.65
C GLU A 123 -12.99 10.46 -6.84
N ASN A 124 -13.65 10.09 -5.75
CA ASN A 124 -14.98 9.49 -5.81
C ASN A 124 -16.02 10.46 -6.36
N ASN A 125 -16.01 11.71 -5.91
CA ASN A 125 -16.91 12.75 -6.41
C ASN A 125 -16.68 13.05 -7.90
N THR A 126 -15.41 13.09 -8.31
CA THR A 126 -15.07 13.30 -9.72
C THR A 126 -15.58 12.15 -10.59
N ARG A 127 -15.48 10.91 -10.10
CA ARG A 127 -16.02 9.74 -10.80
C ARG A 127 -17.54 9.80 -10.94
N MET A 128 -18.23 10.28 -9.91
CA MET A 128 -19.70 10.41 -9.94
C MET A 128 -20.17 11.46 -10.95
N PHE A 129 -19.42 12.54 -11.11
CA PHE A 129 -19.80 13.66 -11.99
C PHE A 129 -19.12 13.62 -13.36
N GLY A 130 -18.00 12.94 -13.48
CA GLY A 130 -17.21 12.87 -14.72
C GLY A 130 -17.35 11.57 -15.49
N GLY A 131 -18.13 10.67 -14.94
CA GLY A 131 -18.25 9.34 -15.46
C GLY A 131 -19.07 9.12 -16.63
#